data_cf24b712ad6e50f90a679075715303f1
#
_entry.id   cf24b712ad6e50f90a679075715303f1
#
_cell.length_a   1.000
_cell.length_b   1.000
_cell.length_c   1.000
_cell.angle_alpha   90.00
_cell.angle_beta   90.00
_cell.angle_gamma   90.00
#
_symmetry.space_group_name_H-M   'P 1'
#
loop_
_entity.id
_entity.type
_entity.pdbx_description
1 polymer ?
#
loop_
_entity_poly.entity_id
_entity_poly.type
_entity_poly.pdbx_seq_one_letter_code
_entity_poly.pdbx_strand_id
1 'polypeptide(L)'
;AILSVFVLIAVVVAFFSIVNTLFMAVSERKREIGVLQAIGATRGYVAALFAAEAGAIGFLGGLFGFIVGMLLCALGNVIAADQWPHILGVSKLFVTPWTLAPMLLVSTTIVGALAGVIPAIRAARLDPAEALRYE
;
A
#
# COMPACT_ATOMS: atom_id res chain seq x y z
N ALA A 1 -8.52 -16.41 -15.63
CA ALA A 1 -8.51 -17.18 -14.38
C ALA A 1 -7.10 -17.19 -13.72
N ILE A 2 -6.02 -17.61 -14.41
CA ILE A 2 -4.66 -17.72 -13.81
C ILE A 2 -4.13 -16.35 -13.35
N LEU A 3 -4.21 -15.33 -14.18
CA LEU A 3 -3.75 -13.98 -13.82
C LEU A 3 -4.49 -13.40 -12.61
N SER A 4 -5.77 -13.68 -12.47
CA SER A 4 -6.56 -13.20 -11.31
C SER A 4 -6.07 -13.83 -10.00
N VAL A 5 -5.62 -15.08 -10.04
CA VAL A 5 -5.04 -15.75 -8.87
C VAL A 5 -3.71 -15.10 -8.46
N PHE A 6 -2.84 -14.81 -9.44
CA PHE A 6 -1.59 -14.10 -9.15
C PHE A 6 -1.81 -12.71 -8.55
N VAL A 7 -2.77 -11.95 -9.10
CA VAL A 7 -3.14 -10.64 -8.56
C VAL A 7 -3.67 -10.77 -7.12
N LEU A 8 -4.53 -11.75 -6.85
CA LEU A 8 -5.04 -11.99 -5.50
C LEU A 8 -3.92 -12.31 -4.51
N ILE A 9 -3.01 -13.21 -4.89
CA ILE A 9 -1.85 -13.56 -4.05
C ILE A 9 -0.99 -12.31 -3.79
N ALA A 10 -0.70 -11.50 -4.81
CA ALA A 10 0.08 -10.28 -4.66
C ALA A 10 -0.58 -9.29 -3.70
N VAL A 11 -1.90 -9.10 -3.78
CA VAL A 11 -2.67 -8.24 -2.87
C VAL A 11 -2.61 -8.76 -1.43
N VAL A 12 -2.75 -10.07 -1.22
CA VAL A 12 -2.66 -10.70 0.10
C VAL A 12 -1.26 -10.50 0.70
N VAL A 13 -0.22 -10.75 -0.08
CA VAL A 13 1.18 -10.55 0.37
C VAL A 13 1.44 -9.09 0.72
N ALA A 14 1.01 -8.15 -0.14
CA ALA A 14 1.14 -6.72 0.11
C ALA A 14 0.40 -6.29 1.39
N PHE A 15 -0.82 -6.79 1.60
CA PHE A 15 -1.61 -6.53 2.80
C PHE A 15 -0.85 -6.94 4.07
N PHE A 16 -0.37 -8.18 4.14
CA PHE A 16 0.40 -8.65 5.30
C PHE A 16 1.73 -7.93 5.47
N SER A 17 2.39 -7.53 4.39
CA SER A 17 3.62 -6.73 4.43
C SER A 17 3.38 -5.37 5.10
N ILE A 18 2.31 -4.66 4.71
CA ILE A 18 1.93 -3.37 5.32
C ILE A 18 1.60 -3.57 6.81
N VAL A 19 0.80 -4.59 7.15
CA VAL A 19 0.47 -4.92 8.54
C VAL A 19 1.73 -5.12 9.38
N ASN A 20 2.66 -5.94 8.89
CA ASN A 20 3.91 -6.24 9.60
C ASN A 20 4.79 -4.99 9.79
N THR A 21 4.96 -4.19 8.74
CA THR A 21 5.74 -2.94 8.77
C THR A 21 5.17 -1.97 9.82
N LEU A 22 3.84 -1.81 9.85
CA LEU A 22 3.19 -0.91 10.81
C LEU A 22 3.25 -1.45 12.25
N PHE A 23 3.21 -2.77 12.46
CA PHE A 23 3.44 -3.33 13.80
C PHE A 23 4.83 -3.03 14.33
N MET A 24 5.85 -3.11 13.47
CA MET A 24 7.22 -2.72 13.83
C MET A 24 7.30 -1.22 14.13
N ALA A 25 6.74 -0.38 13.26
CA ALA A 25 6.71 1.08 13.46
C ALA A 25 6.02 1.48 14.78
N VAL A 26 4.88 0.85 15.11
CA VAL A 26 4.20 1.06 16.42
C VAL A 26 5.10 0.64 17.57
N SER A 27 5.82 -0.48 17.44
CA SER A 27 6.71 -0.99 18.49
C SER A 27 7.91 -0.07 18.74
N GLU A 28 8.46 0.49 17.67
CA GLU A 28 9.60 1.42 17.75
C GLU A 28 9.20 2.80 18.31
N ARG A 29 7.97 3.24 18.04
CA ARG A 29 7.46 4.57 18.42
C ARG A 29 6.57 4.56 19.66
N LYS A 30 6.58 3.50 20.48
CA LYS A 30 5.72 3.38 21.68
C LYS A 30 5.81 4.59 22.60
N ARG A 31 7.03 5.08 22.87
CA ARG A 31 7.26 6.24 23.73
C ARG A 31 6.68 7.53 23.16
N GLU A 32 6.84 7.76 21.84
CA GLU A 32 6.27 8.93 21.16
C GLU A 32 4.74 8.91 21.24
N ILE A 33 4.12 7.74 21.01
CA ILE A 33 2.68 7.54 21.12
C ILE A 33 2.22 7.80 22.56
N GLY A 34 2.96 7.30 23.57
CA GLY A 34 2.65 7.54 24.97
C GLY A 34 2.71 9.02 25.35
N VAL A 35 3.74 9.73 24.91
CA VAL A 35 3.86 11.19 25.11
C VAL A 35 2.69 11.91 24.44
N LEU A 36 2.37 11.56 23.20
CA LEU A 36 1.26 12.17 22.45
C LEU A 36 -0.08 12.00 23.17
N GLN A 37 -0.35 10.84 23.74
CA GLN A 37 -1.54 10.58 24.53
C GLN A 37 -1.50 11.28 25.90
N ALA A 38 -0.35 11.39 26.53
CA ALA A 38 -0.19 12.08 27.83
C ALA A 38 -0.47 13.59 27.71
N ILE A 39 -0.16 14.22 26.54
CA ILE A 39 -0.49 15.63 26.27
C ILE A 39 -1.91 15.82 25.71
N GLY A 40 -2.74 14.76 25.68
CA GLY A 40 -4.17 14.87 25.40
C GLY A 40 -4.62 14.35 24.02
N ALA A 41 -3.76 13.70 23.23
CA ALA A 41 -4.19 13.09 22.00
C ALA A 41 -5.19 11.96 22.26
N THR A 42 -6.33 11.99 21.57
CA THR A 42 -7.34 10.96 21.69
C THR A 42 -6.89 9.66 21.00
N ARG A 43 -7.42 8.53 21.45
CA ARG A 43 -7.19 7.22 20.82
C ARG A 43 -7.58 7.24 19.34
N GLY A 44 -8.67 7.94 19.00
CA GLY A 44 -9.12 8.09 17.62
C GLY A 44 -8.11 8.86 16.75
N TYR A 45 -7.48 9.88 17.30
CA TYR A 45 -6.44 10.63 16.59
C TYR A 45 -5.22 9.76 16.28
N VAL A 46 -4.73 8.99 17.26
CA VAL A 46 -3.61 8.07 17.07
C VAL A 46 -3.95 7.00 16.03
N ALA A 47 -5.16 6.42 16.12
CA ALA A 47 -5.62 5.45 15.13
C ALA A 47 -5.69 6.03 13.71
N ALA A 48 -6.22 7.25 13.57
CA ALA A 48 -6.32 7.93 12.28
C ALA A 48 -4.95 8.25 11.67
N LEU A 49 -3.97 8.61 12.51
CA LEU A 49 -2.60 8.86 12.07
C LEU A 49 -1.97 7.62 11.41
N PHE A 50 -2.04 6.47 12.07
CA PHE A 50 -1.51 5.21 11.51
C PHE A 50 -2.31 4.69 10.32
N ALA A 51 -3.63 4.89 10.32
CA ALA A 51 -4.45 4.53 9.15
C ALA A 51 -4.12 5.42 7.93
N ALA A 52 -3.85 6.71 8.14
CA ALA A 52 -3.40 7.61 7.10
C ALA A 52 -1.99 7.25 6.57
N GLU A 53 -1.07 6.88 7.46
CA GLU A 53 0.28 6.39 7.09
C GLU A 53 0.17 5.12 6.24
N ALA A 54 -0.66 4.17 6.63
CA ALA A 54 -0.93 2.96 5.85
C ALA A 54 -1.56 3.25 4.48
N GLY A 55 -2.52 4.18 4.43
CA GLY A 55 -3.12 4.64 3.18
C GLY A 55 -2.11 5.30 2.25
N ALA A 56 -1.20 6.11 2.81
CA ALA A 56 -0.11 6.72 2.05
C ALA A 56 0.86 5.68 1.46
N ILE A 57 1.20 4.63 2.22
CA ILE A 57 2.01 3.51 1.71
C ILE A 57 1.28 2.82 0.55
N GLY A 58 -0.03 2.55 0.70
CA GLY A 58 -0.85 1.97 -0.36
C GLY A 58 -0.92 2.85 -1.61
N PHE A 59 -1.09 4.16 -1.44
CA PHE A 59 -1.09 5.13 -2.54
C PHE A 59 0.24 5.18 -3.29
N LEU A 60 1.34 5.33 -2.55
CA LEU A 60 2.68 5.36 -3.16
C LEU A 60 3.02 4.05 -3.85
N GLY A 61 2.71 2.91 -3.22
CA GLY A 61 2.88 1.59 -3.83
C GLY A 61 2.08 1.43 -5.13
N GLY A 62 0.82 1.89 -5.12
CA GLY A 62 -0.03 1.91 -6.31
C GLY A 62 0.51 2.81 -7.41
N LEU A 63 1.02 4.00 -7.06
CA LEU A 63 1.61 4.94 -8.01
C LEU A 63 2.88 4.36 -8.66
N PHE A 64 3.80 3.85 -7.85
CA PHE A 64 5.01 3.20 -8.38
C PHE A 64 4.68 1.97 -9.21
N GLY A 65 3.76 1.11 -8.74
CA GLY A 65 3.30 -0.06 -9.48
C GLY A 65 2.68 0.30 -10.83
N PHE A 66 1.89 1.37 -10.89
CA PHE A 66 1.32 1.88 -12.15
C PHE A 66 2.40 2.38 -13.11
N ILE A 67 3.35 3.18 -12.63
CA ILE A 67 4.46 3.69 -13.46
C ILE A 67 5.29 2.53 -14.02
N VAL A 68 5.70 1.58 -13.16
CA VAL A 68 6.46 0.41 -13.59
C VAL A 68 5.65 -0.44 -14.57
N GLY A 69 4.37 -0.65 -14.31
CA GLY A 69 3.47 -1.38 -15.21
C GLY A 69 3.37 -0.73 -16.59
N MET A 70 3.24 0.60 -16.65
CA MET A 70 3.25 1.34 -17.93
C MET A 70 4.56 1.19 -18.70
N LEU A 71 5.71 1.28 -18.00
CA LEU A 71 7.02 1.09 -18.61
C LEU A 71 7.18 -0.33 -19.17
N LEU A 72 6.75 -1.34 -18.44
CA LEU A 72 6.80 -2.73 -18.90
C LEU A 72 5.89 -2.96 -20.10
N CYS A 73 4.68 -2.38 -20.12
CA CYS A 73 3.79 -2.43 -21.27
C CYS A 73 4.40 -1.73 -22.51
N ALA A 74 5.03 -0.57 -22.30
CA ALA A 74 5.69 0.16 -23.38
C ALA A 74 6.87 -0.65 -23.97
N LEU A 75 7.73 -1.21 -23.12
CA LEU A 75 8.84 -2.08 -23.53
C LEU A 75 8.33 -3.32 -24.26
N GLY A 76 7.29 -3.97 -23.71
CA GLY A 76 6.66 -5.13 -24.35
C GLY A 76 6.12 -4.83 -25.74
N ASN A 77 5.52 -3.66 -25.94
CA ASN A 77 5.04 -3.22 -27.26
C ASN A 77 6.20 -3.00 -28.25
N VAL A 78 7.32 -2.40 -27.79
CA VAL A 78 8.51 -2.20 -28.64
C VAL A 78 9.11 -3.53 -29.08
N ILE A 79 9.32 -4.46 -28.14
CA ILE A 79 9.89 -5.78 -28.42
C ILE A 79 8.97 -6.58 -29.36
N ALA A 80 7.67 -6.52 -29.14
CA ALA A 80 6.70 -7.23 -29.96
C ALA A 80 6.65 -6.68 -31.40
N ALA A 81 6.77 -5.37 -31.56
CA ALA A 81 6.80 -4.73 -32.88
C ALA A 81 8.08 -5.10 -33.66
N ASP A 82 9.20 -5.28 -32.99
CA ASP A 82 10.48 -5.65 -33.59
C ASP A 82 10.55 -7.14 -34.01
N GLN A 83 10.08 -8.02 -33.10
CA GLN A 83 10.23 -9.47 -33.24
C GLN A 83 9.14 -10.12 -34.13
N TRP A 84 7.91 -9.57 -34.13
CA TRP A 84 6.75 -10.16 -34.80
C TRP A 84 5.95 -9.18 -35.68
N PRO A 85 6.57 -8.42 -36.56
CA PRO A 85 5.88 -7.38 -37.36
C PRO A 85 4.79 -7.95 -38.29
N HIS A 86 4.87 -9.24 -38.67
CA HIS A 86 3.99 -9.86 -39.63
C HIS A 86 2.90 -10.78 -39.02
N ILE A 87 3.00 -11.13 -37.72
CA ILE A 87 2.10 -12.13 -37.12
C ILE A 87 0.86 -11.49 -36.53
N LEU A 88 0.95 -10.27 -36.00
CA LEU A 88 -0.08 -9.73 -35.14
C LEU A 88 -1.02 -8.73 -35.82
N GLY A 89 -0.67 -8.11 -36.94
CA GLY A 89 -1.53 -7.11 -37.60
C GLY A 89 -2.04 -5.97 -36.71
N VAL A 90 -1.62 -5.96 -35.42
CA VAL A 90 -2.00 -5.01 -34.39
C VAL A 90 -0.80 -4.16 -34.00
N SER A 91 -0.98 -2.86 -34.06
CA SER A 91 0.08 -1.90 -33.75
C SER A 91 0.48 -1.85 -32.25
N LYS A 92 -0.33 -2.43 -31.36
CA LYS A 92 -0.08 -2.47 -29.90
C LYS A 92 -0.69 -3.73 -29.30
N LEU A 93 0.14 -4.53 -28.59
CA LEU A 93 -0.31 -5.69 -27.83
C LEU A 93 -0.90 -5.30 -26.48
N PHE A 94 -0.29 -4.30 -25.84
CA PHE A 94 -0.70 -3.83 -24.51
C PHE A 94 -1.30 -2.43 -24.66
N VAL A 95 -2.58 -2.31 -24.31
CA VAL A 95 -3.28 -1.03 -24.25
C VAL A 95 -3.61 -0.76 -22.79
N THR A 96 -3.09 0.34 -22.26
CA THR A 96 -3.38 0.76 -20.88
C THR A 96 -4.35 1.94 -20.91
N PRO A 97 -5.64 1.73 -20.62
CA PRO A 97 -6.60 2.82 -20.55
C PRO A 97 -6.30 3.71 -19.36
N TRP A 98 -6.30 5.04 -19.56
CA TRP A 98 -6.06 6.02 -18.51
C TRP A 98 -7.04 5.93 -17.33
N THR A 99 -8.22 5.36 -17.57
CA THR A 99 -9.24 5.12 -16.53
C THR A 99 -8.81 4.10 -15.47
N LEU A 100 -7.82 3.25 -15.77
CA LEU A 100 -7.28 2.30 -14.79
C LEU A 100 -6.44 2.98 -13.71
N ALA A 101 -5.77 4.10 -14.02
CA ALA A 101 -4.91 4.80 -13.05
C ALA A 101 -5.66 5.23 -11.78
N PRO A 102 -6.74 6.02 -11.86
CA PRO A 102 -7.46 6.43 -10.66
C PRO A 102 -8.10 5.26 -9.92
N MET A 103 -8.62 4.27 -10.64
CA MET A 103 -9.21 3.09 -10.03
C MET A 103 -8.17 2.27 -9.24
N LEU A 104 -6.98 2.10 -9.80
CA LEU A 104 -5.89 1.39 -9.16
C LEU A 104 -5.39 2.16 -7.93
N LEU A 105 -5.17 3.47 -8.02
CA LEU A 105 -4.72 4.30 -6.91
C LEU A 105 -5.72 4.31 -5.75
N VAL A 106 -7.02 4.43 -6.05
CA VAL A 106 -8.06 4.38 -5.02
C VAL A 106 -8.10 3.00 -4.36
N SER A 107 -8.08 1.92 -5.14
CA SER A 107 -8.13 0.56 -4.59
C SER A 107 -6.92 0.22 -3.73
N THR A 108 -5.70 0.57 -4.17
CA THR A 108 -4.48 0.33 -3.39
C THR A 108 -4.43 1.17 -2.12
N THR A 109 -4.92 2.42 -2.16
CA THR A 109 -5.05 3.28 -0.98
C THR A 109 -6.01 2.70 0.04
N ILE A 110 -7.17 2.21 -0.42
CA ILE A 110 -8.17 1.56 0.46
C ILE A 110 -7.59 0.29 1.07
N VAL A 111 -6.96 -0.57 0.28
CA VAL A 111 -6.32 -1.80 0.78
C VAL A 111 -5.23 -1.47 1.80
N GLY A 112 -4.40 -0.47 1.53
CA GLY A 112 -3.39 0.03 2.46
C GLY A 112 -4.00 0.51 3.78
N ALA A 113 -5.00 1.38 3.70
CA ALA A 113 -5.70 1.90 4.89
C ALA A 113 -6.34 0.78 5.72
N LEU A 114 -6.99 -0.20 5.07
CA LEU A 114 -7.56 -1.37 5.75
C LEU A 114 -6.49 -2.23 6.43
N ALA A 115 -5.34 -2.44 5.79
CA ALA A 115 -4.21 -3.15 6.40
C ALA A 115 -3.71 -2.43 7.66
N GLY A 116 -3.76 -1.10 7.68
CA GLY A 116 -3.36 -0.27 8.81
C GLY A 116 -4.33 -0.28 10.00
N VAL A 117 -5.57 -0.73 9.84
CA VAL A 117 -6.60 -0.68 10.90
C VAL A 117 -6.18 -1.46 12.15
N ILE A 118 -5.67 -2.67 11.98
CA ILE A 118 -5.29 -3.54 13.12
C ILE A 118 -4.14 -2.93 13.93
N PRO A 119 -2.98 -2.57 13.33
CA PRO A 119 -1.90 -1.91 14.06
C PRO A 119 -2.29 -0.54 14.61
N ALA A 120 -3.12 0.23 13.91
CA ALA A 120 -3.61 1.52 14.36
C ALA A 120 -4.44 1.41 15.65
N ILE A 121 -5.36 0.44 15.73
CA ILE A 121 -6.13 0.17 16.95
C ILE A 121 -5.21 -0.26 18.08
N ARG A 122 -4.19 -1.04 17.79
CA ARG A 122 -3.23 -1.50 18.81
C ARG A 122 -2.40 -0.34 19.34
N ALA A 123 -1.92 0.55 18.48
CA ALA A 123 -1.23 1.78 18.86
C ALA A 123 -2.10 2.69 19.73
N ALA A 124 -3.37 2.85 19.38
CA ALA A 124 -4.32 3.67 20.12
C ALA A 124 -4.68 3.14 21.52
N ARG A 125 -4.46 1.85 21.77
CA ARG A 125 -4.75 1.18 23.06
C ARG A 125 -3.52 1.06 23.96
N LEU A 126 -2.37 1.59 23.57
CA LEU A 126 -1.19 1.64 24.46
C LEU A 126 -1.51 2.46 25.71
N ASP A 127 -1.08 1.96 26.87
CA ASP A 127 -1.18 2.71 28.11
C ASP A 127 -0.04 3.74 28.19
N PRO A 128 -0.36 5.05 28.26
CA PRO A 128 0.67 6.09 28.34
C PRO A 128 1.62 5.90 29.52
N ALA A 129 1.11 5.41 30.67
CA ALA A 129 1.93 5.18 31.87
C ALA A 129 2.94 4.05 31.67
N GLU A 130 2.54 2.99 30.97
CA GLU A 130 3.42 1.87 30.63
C GLU A 130 4.41 2.26 29.53
N ALA A 131 3.97 3.02 28.53
CA ALA A 131 4.81 3.48 27.42
C ALA A 131 5.95 4.42 27.89
N LEU A 132 5.73 5.21 28.96
CA LEU A 132 6.73 6.11 29.53
C LEU A 132 7.66 5.43 30.55
N ARG A 133 7.30 4.25 31.05
CA ARG A 133 8.06 3.48 32.04
C ARG A 133 9.11 2.53 31.43
N TYR A 134 9.00 2.29 30.13
CA TYR A 134 9.98 1.47 29.40
C TYR A 134 11.27 2.29 29.15
N GLU A 135 12.29 2.04 29.97
CA GLU A 135 13.70 2.33 29.67
C GLU A 135 14.30 1.22 28.82
#